data_4e1f7e414d947054adf6e97de309d030
#
_entry.id   4e1f7e414d947054adf6e97de309d030
#
_cell.length_a   1.000
_cell.length_b   1.000
_cell.length_c   1.000
_cell.angle_alpha   90.00
_cell.angle_beta   90.00
_cell.angle_gamma   90.00
#
_symmetry.space_group_name_H-M   'P 1'
#
loop_
_entity.id
_entity.type
_entity.pdbx_description
1 polymer ?
#
loop_
_entity_poly.entity_id
_entity_poly.type
_entity_poly.pdbx_seq_one_letter_code
_entity_poly.pdbx_strand_id
1 'polypeptide(L)'
;MRKQILLATLLGAGIGIHAQHIPSTIDSVFAPIKVGVPPSDAYIGLSKLETGEIRHYNFGEQAVPGNFYLSSKDNGLTWKRVNTPVGMPFADRQSPISKEYIRVTHMPGMGVYCIRTVGGLNGGRSIIKIAETNSIMVKPPVFIQEGKRIVVAAHGDVTPKGCYTYVSDDDGLTWKRSNIVTTPNHEGGGFHKGIRWNHGAVEPTVIELKDGRLWMIMRTSQDYHYEAFSEDGGLTWSETRPSPFYGTITMPTMNRLEDGRLLFFWCNTTPLPEMETANGVWDDVFTNRDVTHVAISEDDGKTWIGFRELYLTPKRNDSDYAGKGVDRSTHQAQMVEVAPGKILASIGQHSTFRSMVMFDVDWLYETERFNDFSDGLNQWTVFNYIKGITGHCCYNRMAGCEALPHSDKEGKQMLFLKYQKDESLVSDTRGAVWNFPVMKKGTFKTSIRIPEGSEEVYLLLNDRWMNPSDTVARHECMYEVKLNRKQLGIRDNKWHELAISWDLEQKNTAARVQVDGKKRNLRLNLKRPTLHGISYAHFMACPADENPGIYVEWVKASK
;
A
#
# COMPACT_ATOMS: atom_id res chain seq x y z
N MET A 1 -38.69 -53.45 -15.22
CA MET A 1 -38.33 -52.23 -14.46
C MET A 1 -36.86 -51.89 -14.73
N ARG A 2 -36.61 -50.99 -15.69
CA ARG A 2 -35.25 -50.52 -16.04
C ARG A 2 -35.03 -49.19 -15.31
N LYS A 3 -34.03 -49.14 -14.42
CA LYS A 3 -33.56 -47.90 -13.80
C LYS A 3 -32.67 -47.18 -14.82
N GLN A 4 -33.07 -45.97 -15.24
CA GLN A 4 -32.20 -45.03 -15.94
C GLN A 4 -31.36 -44.31 -14.91
N ILE A 5 -30.04 -44.40 -15.07
CA ILE A 5 -29.07 -43.61 -14.33
C ILE A 5 -28.82 -42.36 -15.14
N LEU A 6 -29.21 -41.20 -14.57
CA LEU A 6 -28.92 -39.88 -15.12
C LEU A 6 -27.47 -39.51 -14.74
N LEU A 7 -26.59 -39.46 -15.73
CA LEU A 7 -25.22 -39.00 -15.56
C LEU A 7 -25.24 -37.47 -15.68
N ALA A 8 -25.11 -36.76 -14.55
CA ALA A 8 -24.92 -35.32 -14.54
C ALA A 8 -23.46 -35.01 -14.87
N THR A 9 -23.23 -34.44 -16.04
CA THR A 9 -21.94 -33.91 -16.46
C THR A 9 -21.74 -32.56 -15.77
N LEU A 10 -20.93 -32.54 -14.72
CA LEU A 10 -20.41 -31.30 -14.16
C LEU A 10 -19.38 -30.72 -15.15
N LEU A 11 -19.76 -29.68 -15.86
CA LEU A 11 -18.85 -28.79 -16.55
C LEU A 11 -18.13 -27.95 -15.47
N GLY A 12 -16.96 -28.39 -15.05
CA GLY A 12 -16.06 -27.59 -14.26
C GLY A 12 -15.51 -26.45 -15.12
N ALA A 13 -16.02 -25.23 -14.90
CA ALA A 13 -15.34 -24.03 -15.36
C ALA A 13 -14.00 -23.94 -14.62
N GLY A 14 -12.95 -24.40 -15.25
CA GLY A 14 -11.58 -24.21 -14.78
C GLY A 14 -11.27 -22.72 -14.81
N ILE A 15 -11.34 -22.06 -13.65
CA ILE A 15 -10.75 -20.76 -13.44
C ILE A 15 -9.24 -20.98 -13.57
N GLY A 16 -8.69 -20.67 -14.74
CA GLY A 16 -7.27 -20.69 -14.98
C GLY A 16 -6.60 -19.65 -14.08
N ILE A 17 -6.12 -20.08 -12.93
CA ILE A 17 -5.12 -19.33 -12.18
C ILE A 17 -3.89 -19.32 -13.08
N HIS A 18 -3.68 -18.26 -13.85
CA HIS A 18 -2.42 -18.04 -14.52
C HIS A 18 -1.37 -17.91 -13.42
N ALA A 19 -0.63 -19.00 -13.16
CA ALA A 19 0.57 -18.94 -12.36
C ALA A 19 1.49 -17.91 -13.04
N GLN A 20 1.75 -16.81 -12.34
CA GLN A 20 2.67 -15.78 -12.85
C GLN A 20 4.02 -16.45 -13.07
N HIS A 21 4.51 -16.43 -14.31
CA HIS A 21 5.80 -17.03 -14.64
C HIS A 21 6.90 -16.24 -13.94
N ILE A 22 7.68 -16.90 -13.09
CA ILE A 22 8.85 -16.31 -12.43
C ILE A 22 9.99 -16.34 -13.45
N PRO A 23 10.59 -15.20 -13.82
CA PRO A 23 11.74 -15.17 -14.71
C PRO A 23 12.92 -15.97 -14.17
N SER A 24 13.77 -16.48 -15.05
CA SER A 24 14.99 -17.20 -14.65
C SER A 24 16.09 -16.29 -14.10
N THR A 25 16.04 -15.01 -14.43
CA THR A 25 17.00 -13.99 -13.95
C THR A 25 16.28 -12.76 -13.46
N ILE A 26 16.91 -11.99 -12.57
CA ILE A 26 16.39 -10.70 -12.09
C ILE A 26 16.36 -9.64 -13.19
N ASP A 27 17.20 -9.74 -14.22
CA ASP A 27 17.25 -8.77 -15.32
C ASP A 27 15.96 -8.75 -16.14
N SER A 28 15.22 -9.86 -16.16
CA SER A 28 13.93 -9.99 -16.84
C SER A 28 12.75 -9.44 -16.03
N VAL A 29 12.97 -9.00 -14.79
CA VAL A 29 11.93 -8.42 -13.93
C VAL A 29 11.87 -6.90 -14.16
N PHE A 30 10.72 -6.40 -14.58
CA PHE A 30 10.44 -4.96 -14.71
C PHE A 30 9.28 -4.55 -13.80
N ALA A 31 8.05 -4.89 -14.16
CA ALA A 31 6.86 -4.66 -13.33
C ALA A 31 6.80 -5.65 -12.15
N PRO A 32 6.06 -5.33 -11.09
CA PRO A 32 5.98 -6.18 -9.90
C PRO A 32 5.48 -7.60 -10.18
N ILE A 33 6.25 -8.58 -9.73
CA ILE A 33 5.88 -10.00 -9.75
C ILE A 33 5.99 -10.61 -8.35
N LYS A 34 5.09 -11.53 -8.03
CA LYS A 34 5.17 -12.30 -6.78
C LYS A 34 6.20 -13.43 -6.94
N VAL A 35 7.23 -13.45 -6.08
CA VAL A 35 8.32 -14.44 -6.09
C VAL A 35 8.29 -15.36 -4.86
N GLY A 36 7.34 -15.16 -3.93
CA GLY A 36 7.22 -16.01 -2.75
C GLY A 36 6.22 -15.49 -1.72
N VAL A 37 6.22 -16.17 -0.58
CA VAL A 37 5.41 -15.80 0.59
C VAL A 37 6.31 -15.69 1.81
N PRO A 38 6.28 -14.56 2.55
CA PRO A 38 7.04 -14.43 3.79
C PRO A 38 6.63 -15.49 4.81
N PRO A 39 7.56 -15.99 5.65
CA PRO A 39 7.24 -17.01 6.65
C PRO A 39 6.45 -16.47 7.85
N SER A 40 6.50 -15.16 8.07
CA SER A 40 5.81 -14.44 9.16
C SER A 40 5.41 -13.04 8.70
N ASP A 41 4.90 -12.22 9.60
CA ASP A 41 4.59 -10.81 9.34
C ASP A 41 5.79 -10.08 8.73
N ALA A 42 5.50 -9.14 7.83
CA ALA A 42 6.50 -8.61 6.91
C ALA A 42 7.30 -7.41 7.42
N TYR A 43 7.13 -6.95 8.66
CA TYR A 43 7.84 -5.73 9.09
C TYR A 43 9.28 -5.94 9.56
N ILE A 44 9.68 -7.17 9.86
CA ILE A 44 11.07 -7.52 10.19
C ILE A 44 11.38 -8.91 9.63
N GLY A 45 12.66 -9.18 9.34
CA GLY A 45 13.17 -10.53 9.02
C GLY A 45 13.80 -10.69 7.66
N LEU A 46 13.59 -9.75 6.73
CA LEU A 46 14.23 -9.79 5.41
C LEU A 46 15.61 -9.14 5.47
N SER A 47 16.64 -9.89 5.11
CA SER A 47 18.04 -9.46 5.14
C SER A 47 18.82 -9.98 3.94
N LYS A 48 19.71 -9.15 3.38
CA LYS A 48 20.71 -9.53 2.36
C LYS A 48 22.07 -9.62 3.07
N LEU A 49 22.72 -10.76 2.93
CA LEU A 49 24.03 -11.02 3.52
C LEU A 49 25.15 -10.56 2.56
N GLU A 50 26.37 -10.37 3.10
CA GLU A 50 27.56 -10.07 2.28
C GLU A 50 27.86 -11.11 1.20
N THR A 51 27.46 -12.36 1.45
CA THR A 51 27.60 -13.46 0.48
C THR A 51 26.64 -13.34 -0.71
N GLY A 52 25.72 -12.35 -0.70
CA GLY A 52 24.62 -12.24 -1.65
C GLY A 52 23.41 -13.13 -1.32
N GLU A 53 23.52 -14.03 -0.33
CA GLU A 53 22.35 -14.80 0.15
C GLU A 53 21.31 -13.85 0.74
N ILE A 54 20.05 -14.06 0.36
CA ILE A 54 18.92 -13.34 0.96
C ILE A 54 18.21 -14.30 1.90
N ARG A 55 17.95 -13.84 3.11
CA ARG A 55 17.19 -14.58 4.12
C ARG A 55 15.93 -13.84 4.52
N HIS A 56 14.85 -14.58 4.69
CA HIS A 56 13.65 -14.11 5.37
C HIS A 56 13.41 -15.00 6.59
N TYR A 57 13.67 -14.44 7.76
CA TYR A 57 13.54 -15.16 9.03
C TYR A 57 12.06 -15.30 9.42
N ASN A 58 11.73 -16.42 10.08
CA ASN A 58 10.44 -16.64 10.68
C ASN A 58 10.43 -16.01 12.08
N PHE A 59 9.80 -14.85 12.19
CA PHE A 59 9.58 -14.18 13.47
C PHE A 59 8.12 -14.35 13.91
N GLY A 60 7.91 -14.57 15.21
CA GLY A 60 6.58 -14.44 15.82
C GLY A 60 6.18 -12.99 15.99
N GLU A 61 4.96 -12.73 16.47
CA GLU A 61 4.39 -11.39 16.67
C GLU A 61 5.30 -10.41 17.45
N GLN A 62 6.18 -10.93 18.30
CA GLN A 62 7.12 -10.13 19.07
C GLN A 62 8.55 -10.16 18.54
N ALA A 63 8.70 -10.40 17.24
CA ALA A 63 9.99 -10.47 16.57
C ALA A 63 10.98 -11.49 17.19
N VAL A 64 10.45 -12.58 17.74
CA VAL A 64 11.25 -13.70 18.24
C VAL A 64 11.57 -14.64 17.08
N PRO A 65 12.84 -15.01 16.87
CA PRO A 65 13.20 -15.95 15.81
C PRO A 65 12.50 -17.29 15.99
N GLY A 66 11.85 -17.76 14.93
CA GLY A 66 11.32 -19.11 14.84
C GLY A 66 12.43 -20.14 14.59
N ASN A 67 12.02 -21.34 14.22
CA ASN A 67 12.90 -22.49 14.03
C ASN A 67 13.34 -22.68 12.56
N PHE A 68 13.12 -21.70 11.72
CA PHE A 68 13.54 -21.74 10.31
C PHE A 68 13.66 -20.35 9.69
N TYR A 69 14.29 -20.27 8.54
CA TYR A 69 14.22 -19.14 7.63
C TYR A 69 14.05 -19.61 6.18
N LEU A 70 13.62 -18.73 5.32
CA LEU A 70 13.69 -18.92 3.87
C LEU A 70 15.00 -18.34 3.37
N SER A 71 15.70 -19.09 2.52
CA SER A 71 16.96 -18.71 1.89
C SER A 71 16.80 -18.64 0.39
N SER A 72 17.32 -17.58 -0.22
CA SER A 72 17.47 -17.45 -1.67
C SER A 72 18.93 -17.20 -2.01
N LYS A 73 19.41 -17.86 -3.07
CA LYS A 73 20.77 -17.72 -3.63
C LYS A 73 20.75 -17.19 -5.08
N ASP A 74 19.59 -16.85 -5.57
CA ASP A 74 19.32 -16.33 -6.93
C ASP A 74 18.62 -14.96 -6.87
N ASN A 75 19.07 -14.11 -5.95
CA ASN A 75 18.57 -12.75 -5.74
C ASN A 75 17.07 -12.66 -5.41
N GLY A 76 16.48 -13.69 -4.79
CA GLY A 76 15.10 -13.68 -4.34
C GLY A 76 14.08 -14.26 -5.31
N LEU A 77 14.50 -14.83 -6.44
CA LEU A 77 13.59 -15.45 -7.40
C LEU A 77 13.03 -16.78 -6.87
N THR A 78 13.88 -17.61 -6.22
CA THR A 78 13.44 -18.87 -5.63
C THR A 78 13.88 -18.99 -4.17
N TRP A 79 13.14 -19.78 -3.39
CA TRP A 79 13.29 -19.86 -1.95
C TRP A 79 13.37 -21.30 -1.46
N LYS A 80 14.30 -21.56 -0.53
CA LYS A 80 14.45 -22.82 0.16
C LYS A 80 14.28 -22.62 1.65
N ARG A 81 13.47 -23.46 2.29
CA ARG A 81 13.35 -23.49 3.75
C ARG A 81 14.61 -24.13 4.37
N VAL A 82 15.18 -23.44 5.36
CA VAL A 82 16.31 -23.91 6.16
C VAL A 82 15.87 -23.97 7.62
N ASN A 83 15.85 -25.16 8.20
CA ASN A 83 15.56 -25.33 9.63
C ASN A 83 16.78 -24.92 10.45
N THR A 84 16.54 -24.27 11.57
CA THR A 84 17.57 -23.76 12.48
C THR A 84 17.31 -24.22 13.91
N PRO A 85 18.36 -24.45 14.72
CA PRO A 85 18.18 -24.60 16.15
C PRO A 85 17.54 -23.35 16.78
N VAL A 86 16.73 -23.54 17.81
CA VAL A 86 16.18 -22.43 18.59
C VAL A 86 17.32 -21.57 19.14
N GLY A 87 17.19 -20.27 18.95
CA GLY A 87 18.18 -19.32 19.45
C GLY A 87 19.39 -19.09 18.54
N MET A 88 19.37 -19.58 17.30
CA MET A 88 20.41 -19.26 16.31
C MET A 88 20.48 -17.75 16.03
N PRO A 89 21.68 -17.15 15.89
CA PRO A 89 21.82 -15.76 15.48
C PRO A 89 21.12 -15.51 14.15
N PHE A 90 20.45 -14.37 14.03
CA PHE A 90 19.88 -13.94 12.76
C PHE A 90 20.55 -12.64 12.32
N ALA A 91 20.72 -12.50 11.01
CA ALA A 91 21.21 -11.28 10.41
C ALA A 91 20.08 -10.27 10.33
N ASP A 92 20.29 -9.05 10.86
CA ASP A 92 19.40 -7.92 10.62
C ASP A 92 20.15 -6.88 9.78
N ARG A 93 21.02 -6.11 10.39
CA ARG A 93 21.92 -5.17 9.71
C ARG A 93 23.36 -5.40 10.11
N GLN A 94 24.24 -5.40 9.15
CA GLN A 94 25.67 -5.52 9.40
C GLN A 94 26.27 -4.14 9.69
N SER A 95 26.99 -4.04 10.80
CA SER A 95 27.76 -2.84 11.12
C SER A 95 28.85 -2.60 10.06
N PRO A 96 28.91 -1.40 9.49
CA PRO A 96 30.00 -1.04 8.59
C PRO A 96 31.37 -0.94 9.30
N ILE A 97 31.38 -0.85 10.63
CA ILE A 97 32.60 -0.72 11.46
C ILE A 97 33.11 -2.11 11.87
N SER A 98 32.35 -2.83 12.67
CA SER A 98 32.77 -4.14 13.23
C SER A 98 32.55 -5.32 12.30
N LYS A 99 31.73 -5.15 11.25
CA LYS A 99 31.22 -6.23 10.39
C LYS A 99 30.34 -7.26 11.11
N GLU A 100 30.01 -7.02 12.38
CA GLU A 100 29.05 -7.83 13.11
C GLU A 100 27.61 -7.47 12.76
N TYR A 101 26.71 -8.44 12.83
CA TYR A 101 25.29 -8.17 12.65
C TYR A 101 24.68 -7.65 13.95
N ILE A 102 23.94 -6.55 13.85
CA ILE A 102 23.33 -5.86 14.99
C ILE A 102 21.81 -5.89 14.84
N ARG A 103 21.15 -6.27 15.91
CA ARG A 103 19.71 -6.16 16.05
C ARG A 103 19.36 -5.53 17.39
N VAL A 104 18.38 -4.64 17.37
CA VAL A 104 17.73 -4.13 18.58
C VAL A 104 16.32 -4.68 18.63
N THR A 105 15.96 -5.29 19.75
CA THR A 105 14.67 -5.98 19.92
C THR A 105 14.15 -5.83 21.34
N HIS A 106 12.85 -5.92 21.47
CA HIS A 106 12.17 -6.03 22.74
C HIS A 106 12.03 -7.50 23.14
N MET A 107 12.34 -7.79 24.38
CA MET A 107 12.06 -9.08 25.02
C MET A 107 10.94 -8.87 26.04
N PRO A 108 9.76 -9.49 25.89
CA PRO A 108 8.61 -9.27 26.75
C PRO A 108 8.94 -9.47 28.23
N GLY A 109 8.58 -8.50 29.08
CA GLY A 109 8.85 -8.52 30.52
C GLY A 109 10.32 -8.34 30.89
N MET A 110 11.23 -8.18 29.94
CA MET A 110 12.66 -8.06 30.17
C MET A 110 13.26 -6.73 29.73
N GLY A 111 12.59 -6.02 28.79
CA GLY A 111 13.05 -4.74 28.26
C GLY A 111 13.65 -4.81 26.85
N VAL A 112 14.43 -3.81 26.49
CA VAL A 112 15.06 -3.65 25.18
C VAL A 112 16.51 -4.09 25.21
N TYR A 113 16.90 -4.85 24.21
CA TYR A 113 18.24 -5.43 24.06
C TYR A 113 18.84 -5.17 22.70
N CYS A 114 20.13 -4.88 22.68
CA CYS A 114 20.97 -4.99 21.49
C CYS A 114 21.60 -6.38 21.46
N ILE A 115 21.39 -7.11 20.37
CA ILE A 115 22.01 -8.41 20.11
C ILE A 115 23.01 -8.22 18.98
N ARG A 116 24.27 -8.57 19.25
CA ARG A 116 25.37 -8.52 18.27
C ARG A 116 25.92 -9.91 18.04
N THR A 117 26.29 -10.24 16.82
CA THR A 117 27.16 -11.38 16.57
C THR A 117 28.57 -11.09 17.09
N VAL A 118 29.35 -12.14 17.35
CA VAL A 118 30.77 -12.05 17.68
C VAL A 118 31.48 -13.10 16.84
N GLY A 119 32.25 -12.64 15.85
CA GLY A 119 32.88 -13.53 14.86
C GLY A 119 31.94 -13.98 13.75
N GLY A 120 30.98 -13.11 13.37
CA GLY A 120 30.00 -13.33 12.32
C GLY A 120 28.84 -14.23 12.70
N LEU A 121 28.02 -14.61 11.72
CA LEU A 121 26.77 -15.38 11.91
C LEU A 121 26.94 -16.75 12.57
N ASN A 122 28.08 -17.38 12.39
CA ASN A 122 28.40 -18.69 12.96
C ASN A 122 29.17 -18.61 14.29
N GLY A 123 29.47 -17.40 14.74
CA GLY A 123 30.18 -17.14 15.99
C GLY A 123 29.26 -17.06 17.21
N GLY A 124 29.76 -16.40 18.26
CA GLY A 124 29.00 -16.15 19.48
C GLY A 124 28.02 -14.99 19.35
N ARG A 125 27.41 -14.62 20.49
CA ARG A 125 26.55 -13.46 20.65
C ARG A 125 26.93 -12.64 21.86
N SER A 126 26.85 -11.32 21.72
CA SER A 126 26.84 -10.38 22.83
C SER A 126 25.42 -9.83 22.97
N ILE A 127 24.88 -9.83 24.18
CA ILE A 127 23.54 -9.34 24.49
C ILE A 127 23.67 -8.20 25.48
N ILE A 128 23.28 -7.01 25.09
CA ILE A 128 23.44 -5.77 25.84
C ILE A 128 22.06 -5.21 26.16
N LYS A 129 21.75 -5.00 27.44
CA LYS A 129 20.48 -4.37 27.82
C LYS A 129 20.54 -2.88 27.57
N ILE A 130 19.53 -2.35 26.87
CA ILE A 130 19.40 -0.94 26.53
C ILE A 130 18.49 -0.20 27.51
N ALA A 131 17.31 -0.79 27.78
CA ALA A 131 16.29 -0.17 28.61
C ALA A 131 15.38 -1.22 29.29
N GLU A 132 14.77 -0.82 30.41
CA GLU A 132 13.76 -1.62 31.13
C GLU A 132 12.36 -1.55 30.50
N THR A 133 12.10 -0.53 29.71
CA THR A 133 10.77 -0.26 29.13
C THR A 133 10.43 -1.19 27.99
N ASN A 134 9.15 -1.49 27.83
CA ASN A 134 8.64 -2.17 26.63
C ASN A 134 8.66 -1.21 25.45
N SER A 135 9.56 -1.43 24.52
CA SER A 135 9.65 -0.66 23.26
C SER A 135 9.53 -1.61 22.08
N ILE A 136 8.77 -1.22 21.08
CA ILE A 136 8.58 -2.00 19.85
C ILE A 136 9.38 -1.34 18.73
N MET A 137 10.27 -2.10 18.13
CA MET A 137 11.05 -1.72 16.96
C MET A 137 10.54 -2.51 15.76
N VAL A 138 10.03 -1.80 14.75
CA VAL A 138 9.47 -2.41 13.52
C VAL A 138 10.37 -2.21 12.30
N LYS A 139 11.52 -1.61 12.52
CA LYS A 139 12.53 -1.34 11.49
C LYS A 139 13.92 -1.74 11.98
N PRO A 140 14.80 -2.16 11.06
CA PRO A 140 16.19 -2.44 11.40
C PRO A 140 16.95 -1.17 11.80
N PRO A 141 18.11 -1.30 12.46
CA PRO A 141 19.00 -0.19 12.75
C PRO A 141 19.39 0.60 11.50
N VAL A 142 19.50 1.92 11.63
CA VAL A 142 20.05 2.83 10.60
C VAL A 142 21.44 3.23 11.03
N PHE A 143 22.42 3.06 10.14
CA PHE A 143 23.79 3.53 10.33
C PHE A 143 23.97 4.88 9.65
N ILE A 144 24.39 5.88 10.41
CA ILE A 144 24.60 7.26 9.94
C ILE A 144 26.04 7.71 10.23
N GLN A 145 26.42 8.87 9.74
CA GLN A 145 27.76 9.42 9.95
C GLN A 145 28.87 8.42 9.57
N GLU A 146 28.78 7.88 8.34
CA GLU A 146 29.70 6.84 7.85
C GLU A 146 29.73 5.56 8.71
N GLY A 147 28.61 5.27 9.38
CA GLY A 147 28.45 4.09 10.23
C GLY A 147 28.91 4.26 11.67
N LYS A 148 29.42 5.42 12.06
CA LYS A 148 29.89 5.68 13.44
C LYS A 148 28.76 5.77 14.45
N ARG A 149 27.54 6.09 13.99
CA ARG A 149 26.35 6.16 14.85
C ARG A 149 25.29 5.21 14.37
N ILE A 150 24.67 4.51 15.30
CA ILE A 150 23.51 3.64 15.09
C ILE A 150 22.29 4.34 15.65
N VAL A 151 21.22 4.41 14.85
CA VAL A 151 19.91 4.94 15.25
C VAL A 151 18.85 3.87 15.08
N VAL A 152 18.06 3.64 16.12
CA VAL A 152 16.96 2.68 16.11
C VAL A 152 15.68 3.38 16.51
N ALA A 153 14.73 3.44 15.59
CA ALA A 153 13.43 4.03 15.86
C ALA A 153 12.53 3.04 16.61
N ALA A 154 11.82 3.55 17.61
CA ALA A 154 10.98 2.77 18.51
C ALA A 154 9.69 3.52 18.87
N HIS A 155 8.70 2.76 19.32
CA HIS A 155 7.51 3.25 20.01
C HIS A 155 7.16 2.28 21.13
N GLY A 156 6.24 2.62 22.03
CA GLY A 156 5.80 1.66 23.06
C GLY A 156 5.27 2.29 24.32
N ASP A 157 5.41 1.58 25.44
CA ASP A 157 4.88 1.95 26.76
C ASP A 157 5.66 3.11 27.37
N VAL A 158 5.48 4.29 26.80
CA VAL A 158 6.00 5.57 27.27
C VAL A 158 4.86 6.53 27.49
N THR A 159 5.05 7.49 28.39
CA THR A 159 4.06 8.55 28.61
C THR A 159 4.71 9.89 28.28
N PRO A 160 4.13 10.68 27.37
CA PRO A 160 2.97 10.36 26.50
C PRO A 160 3.28 9.25 25.49
N LYS A 161 2.26 8.55 24.96
CA LYS A 161 2.43 7.57 23.89
C LYS A 161 3.02 8.23 22.64
N GLY A 162 4.10 7.68 22.10
CA GLY A 162 4.79 8.29 20.98
C GLY A 162 5.98 7.50 20.47
N CYS A 163 6.68 8.11 19.53
CA CYS A 163 7.90 7.58 18.93
C CYS A 163 9.14 8.24 19.55
N TYR A 164 10.25 7.55 19.50
CA TYR A 164 11.56 7.99 19.97
C TYR A 164 12.65 7.15 19.30
N THR A 165 13.89 7.49 19.54
CA THR A 165 15.04 6.72 19.04
C THR A 165 15.95 6.30 20.18
N TYR A 166 16.60 5.16 19.99
CA TYR A 166 17.81 4.78 20.70
C TYR A 166 19.01 5.04 19.80
N VAL A 167 20.05 5.66 20.36
CA VAL A 167 21.26 6.08 19.65
C VAL A 167 22.49 5.49 20.33
N SER A 168 23.40 4.93 19.52
CA SER A 168 24.70 4.42 19.97
C SER A 168 25.82 5.01 19.15
N ASP A 169 26.89 5.48 19.81
CA ASP A 169 28.10 6.03 19.21
C ASP A 169 29.31 5.08 19.32
N ASP A 170 29.12 3.87 19.82
CA ASP A 170 30.14 2.87 20.09
C ASP A 170 29.79 1.47 19.56
N ASP A 171 29.18 1.46 18.38
CA ASP A 171 28.81 0.25 17.66
C ASP A 171 27.86 -0.67 18.45
N GLY A 172 26.94 -0.08 19.22
CA GLY A 172 25.87 -0.79 19.94
C GLY A 172 26.25 -1.25 21.35
N LEU A 173 27.35 -0.79 21.92
CA LEU A 173 27.77 -1.17 23.28
C LEU A 173 27.06 -0.33 24.34
N THR A 174 26.86 0.98 24.10
CA THR A 174 26.07 1.85 24.98
C THR A 174 25.02 2.63 24.18
N TRP A 175 23.94 3.02 24.86
CA TRP A 175 22.77 3.60 24.20
C TRP A 175 22.20 4.78 24.99
N LYS A 176 21.71 5.77 24.24
CA LYS A 176 20.94 6.90 24.76
C LYS A 176 19.56 6.92 24.11
N ARG A 177 18.53 7.33 24.85
CA ARG A 177 17.19 7.53 24.32
C ARG A 177 16.94 9.00 24.06
N SER A 178 16.28 9.32 22.92
CA SER A 178 15.85 10.68 22.57
C SER A 178 14.65 11.15 23.42
N ASN A 179 14.22 12.40 23.18
CA ASN A 179 12.88 12.86 23.56
C ASN A 179 11.81 12.03 22.84
N ILE A 180 10.59 12.04 23.39
CA ILE A 180 9.41 11.41 22.81
C ILE A 180 8.69 12.42 21.93
N VAL A 181 8.30 12.02 20.71
CA VAL A 181 7.44 12.78 19.81
C VAL A 181 6.07 12.12 19.73
N THR A 182 5.02 12.93 19.79
CA THR A 182 3.63 12.47 19.79
C THR A 182 2.85 13.13 18.67
N THR A 183 1.64 12.65 18.41
CA THR A 183 0.71 13.24 17.45
C THR A 183 -0.62 13.56 18.13
N PRO A 184 -1.37 14.55 17.61
CA PRO A 184 -2.71 14.81 18.11
C PRO A 184 -3.60 13.58 18.04
N ASN A 185 -4.54 13.46 18.95
CA ASN A 185 -5.62 12.48 18.85
C ASN A 185 -6.52 12.85 17.66
N HIS A 186 -7.07 11.83 17.01
CA HIS A 186 -8.10 12.04 16.01
C HIS A 186 -9.41 12.45 16.73
N GLU A 187 -9.98 13.55 16.29
CA GLU A 187 -11.30 14.01 16.70
C GLU A 187 -12.29 13.67 15.59
N GLY A 188 -13.46 13.14 15.95
CA GLY A 188 -14.51 12.83 14.97
C GLY A 188 -14.94 14.08 14.21
N GLY A 189 -15.25 13.92 12.93
CA GLY A 189 -15.70 15.05 12.09
C GLY A 189 -15.62 14.77 10.59
N GLY A 190 -16.04 15.75 9.79
CA GLY A 190 -16.02 15.62 8.34
C GLY A 190 -17.02 14.58 7.82
N PHE A 191 -16.63 13.83 6.80
CA PHE A 191 -17.44 12.79 6.18
C PHE A 191 -17.36 11.45 6.94
N HIS A 192 -16.24 11.20 7.64
CA HIS A 192 -16.03 10.05 8.50
C HIS A 192 -16.09 10.52 9.97
N LYS A 193 -17.25 10.40 10.61
CA LYS A 193 -17.55 11.05 11.90
C LYS A 193 -17.12 10.27 13.13
N GLY A 194 -16.83 8.98 12.98
CA GLY A 194 -16.43 8.13 14.10
C GLY A 194 -15.04 8.47 14.64
N ILE A 195 -14.81 8.13 15.91
CA ILE A 195 -13.52 8.31 16.57
C ILE A 195 -12.63 7.12 16.26
N ARG A 196 -11.49 7.36 15.64
CA ARG A 196 -10.50 6.33 15.34
C ARG A 196 -9.73 5.94 16.61
N TRP A 197 -9.21 4.73 16.64
CA TRP A 197 -8.32 4.28 17.70
C TRP A 197 -7.08 5.17 17.81
N ASN A 198 -7.02 5.94 18.90
CA ASN A 198 -5.95 6.89 19.17
C ASN A 198 -4.79 6.20 19.91
N HIS A 199 -3.79 5.77 19.16
CA HIS A 199 -2.59 5.11 19.68
C HIS A 199 -1.37 6.04 19.79
N GLY A 200 -1.55 7.34 19.53
CA GLY A 200 -0.43 8.30 19.40
C GLY A 200 0.38 8.08 18.13
N ALA A 201 1.65 8.48 18.17
CA ALA A 201 2.61 8.17 17.10
C ALA A 201 3.21 6.78 17.33
N VAL A 202 3.18 5.91 16.31
CA VAL A 202 3.74 4.55 16.39
C VAL A 202 4.42 4.13 15.09
N GLU A 203 5.12 3.00 15.11
CA GLU A 203 5.75 2.34 13.96
C GLU A 203 6.57 3.30 13.08
N PRO A 204 7.54 4.04 13.65
CA PRO A 204 8.30 5.03 12.91
C PRO A 204 9.26 4.38 11.91
N THR A 205 9.53 5.12 10.82
CA THR A 205 10.66 4.89 9.93
C THR A 205 11.57 6.11 9.97
N VAL A 206 12.88 5.91 9.98
CA VAL A 206 13.89 6.98 10.03
C VAL A 206 14.86 6.85 8.87
N ILE A 207 15.22 7.97 8.27
CA ILE A 207 16.20 8.05 7.21
C ILE A 207 17.15 9.24 7.44
N GLU A 208 18.44 9.08 7.10
CA GLU A 208 19.38 10.21 7.02
C GLU A 208 19.21 10.91 5.68
N LEU A 209 18.99 12.22 5.71
CA LEU A 209 18.96 13.09 4.54
C LEU A 209 20.39 13.48 4.12
N LYS A 210 20.57 13.88 2.86
CA LYS A 210 21.89 14.29 2.31
C LYS A 210 22.48 15.50 3.01
N ASP A 211 21.66 16.31 3.69
CA ASP A 211 22.09 17.45 4.50
C ASP A 211 22.48 17.06 5.94
N GLY A 212 22.45 15.79 6.28
CA GLY A 212 22.82 15.23 7.59
C GLY A 212 21.71 15.22 8.63
N ARG A 213 20.56 15.82 8.35
CA ARG A 213 19.37 15.70 9.21
C ARG A 213 18.79 14.31 9.13
N LEU A 214 18.14 13.88 10.21
CA LEU A 214 17.29 12.71 10.17
C LEU A 214 15.84 13.12 9.96
N TRP A 215 15.13 12.34 9.15
CA TRP A 215 13.71 12.46 8.91
C TRP A 215 12.99 11.21 9.43
N MET A 216 12.03 11.43 10.35
CA MET A 216 11.16 10.38 10.89
C MET A 216 9.76 10.57 10.31
N ILE A 217 9.17 9.48 9.79
CA ILE A 217 7.75 9.41 9.42
C ILE A 217 7.09 8.38 10.33
N MET A 218 5.89 8.71 10.84
CA MET A 218 5.18 7.94 11.86
C MET A 218 3.76 7.60 11.42
N ARG A 219 3.31 6.41 11.79
CA ARG A 219 1.90 6.02 11.73
C ARG A 219 1.11 6.81 12.76
N THR A 220 -0.09 7.28 12.36
CA THR A 220 -1.00 8.04 13.20
C THR A 220 -2.45 7.62 12.99
N SER A 221 -3.36 8.13 13.83
CA SER A 221 -4.82 8.02 13.64
C SER A 221 -5.38 9.10 12.70
N GLN A 222 -4.55 10.06 12.28
CA GLN A 222 -4.94 11.16 11.39
C GLN A 222 -5.08 10.66 9.94
N ASP A 223 -5.48 11.54 9.03
CA ASP A 223 -5.54 11.23 7.60
C ASP A 223 -4.17 11.15 6.94
N TYR A 224 -3.15 11.71 7.61
CA TYR A 224 -1.77 11.77 7.15
C TYR A 224 -0.85 11.00 8.09
N HIS A 225 0.23 10.46 7.55
CA HIS A 225 1.41 10.22 8.37
C HIS A 225 1.92 11.54 8.92
N TYR A 226 2.54 11.51 10.10
CA TYR A 226 3.21 12.67 10.66
C TYR A 226 4.71 12.53 10.54
N GLU A 227 5.41 13.66 10.57
CA GLU A 227 6.86 13.73 10.44
C GLU A 227 7.49 14.55 11.54
N ALA A 228 8.76 14.25 11.84
CA ALA A 228 9.64 15.02 12.70
C ALA A 228 11.06 14.97 12.15
N PHE A 229 11.89 15.95 12.53
CA PHE A 229 13.27 16.06 12.08
C PHE A 229 14.22 16.14 13.29
N SER A 230 15.43 15.59 13.11
CA SER A 230 16.53 15.71 14.07
C SER A 230 17.76 16.29 13.39
N GLU A 231 18.40 17.25 14.04
CA GLU A 231 19.64 17.92 13.56
C GLU A 231 20.88 17.41 14.31
N ASP A 232 20.71 16.59 15.34
CA ASP A 232 21.77 16.08 16.20
C ASP A 232 21.97 14.55 16.11
N GLY A 233 21.51 13.97 14.99
CA GLY A 233 21.66 12.55 14.72
C GLY A 233 20.77 11.67 15.58
N GLY A 234 19.56 12.12 15.89
CA GLY A 234 18.53 11.32 16.53
C GLY A 234 18.47 11.42 18.05
N LEU A 235 19.22 12.33 18.68
CA LEU A 235 19.15 12.55 20.13
C LEU A 235 18.00 13.46 20.53
N THR A 236 17.65 14.43 19.67
CA THR A 236 16.45 15.27 19.84
C THR A 236 15.68 15.37 18.55
N TRP A 237 14.36 15.43 18.65
CA TRP A 237 13.42 15.52 17.55
C TRP A 237 12.55 16.77 17.68
N SER A 238 12.26 17.40 16.55
CA SER A 238 11.34 18.55 16.47
C SER A 238 9.92 18.16 16.88
N GLU A 239 9.06 19.15 17.05
CA GLU A 239 7.62 18.93 17.09
C GLU A 239 7.15 18.23 15.81
N THR A 240 6.07 17.44 15.95
CA THR A 240 5.49 16.71 14.83
C THR A 240 4.55 17.58 14.02
N ARG A 241 4.48 17.30 12.72
CA ARG A 241 3.53 17.94 11.80
C ARG A 241 3.04 16.92 10.78
N PRO A 242 1.90 17.18 10.09
CA PRO A 242 1.45 16.33 8.99
C PRO A 242 2.54 16.22 7.90
N SER A 243 2.84 15.01 7.47
CA SER A 243 3.72 14.75 6.34
C SER A 243 2.95 14.94 5.00
N PRO A 244 3.63 14.97 3.85
CA PRO A 244 2.96 15.04 2.56
C PRO A 244 2.28 13.72 2.12
N PHE A 245 2.19 12.71 2.98
CA PHE A 245 1.65 11.40 2.64
C PHE A 245 0.37 11.09 3.42
N TYR A 246 -0.68 10.75 2.70
CA TYR A 246 -1.88 10.17 3.30
C TYR A 246 -1.56 8.82 3.91
N GLY A 247 -2.29 8.44 4.96
CA GLY A 247 -2.14 7.13 5.58
C GLY A 247 -2.77 7.10 6.96
N THR A 248 -3.88 6.37 7.11
CA THR A 248 -4.60 6.27 8.38
C THR A 248 -4.28 4.93 9.02
N ILE A 249 -3.67 4.93 10.20
CA ILE A 249 -3.36 3.72 10.98
C ILE A 249 -2.62 2.67 10.13
N THR A 250 -1.69 3.11 9.29
CA THR A 250 -0.86 2.25 8.42
C THR A 250 0.62 2.53 8.65
N MET A 251 1.45 1.50 8.53
CA MET A 251 2.89 1.61 8.79
C MET A 251 3.63 2.17 7.57
N PRO A 252 4.35 3.30 7.70
CA PRO A 252 5.25 3.81 6.65
C PRO A 252 6.57 3.03 6.64
N THR A 253 7.19 2.90 5.47
CA THR A 253 8.54 2.34 5.34
C THR A 253 9.34 3.13 4.32
N MET A 254 10.40 3.79 4.76
CA MET A 254 11.31 4.53 3.90
C MET A 254 12.69 3.87 3.90
N ASN A 255 13.31 3.82 2.72
CA ASN A 255 14.64 3.27 2.55
C ASN A 255 15.42 4.15 1.58
N ARG A 256 16.74 4.20 1.76
CA ARG A 256 17.67 4.76 0.78
C ARG A 256 18.25 3.63 -0.06
N LEU A 257 18.21 3.78 -1.37
CA LEU A 257 18.83 2.87 -2.32
C LEU A 257 20.35 3.09 -2.37
N GLU A 258 21.08 2.12 -2.92
CA GLU A 258 22.54 2.20 -3.07
C GLU A 258 22.99 3.43 -3.90
N ASP A 259 22.16 3.86 -4.86
CA ASP A 259 22.40 5.06 -5.69
C ASP A 259 21.99 6.38 -5.03
N GLY A 260 21.46 6.34 -3.81
CA GLY A 260 21.07 7.50 -3.00
C GLY A 260 19.65 7.98 -3.18
N ARG A 261 18.83 7.41 -4.07
CA ARG A 261 17.40 7.70 -4.18
C ARG A 261 16.64 7.18 -2.95
N LEU A 262 15.51 7.82 -2.62
CA LEU A 262 14.63 7.36 -1.56
C LEU A 262 13.48 6.54 -2.15
N LEU A 263 13.18 5.40 -1.55
CA LEU A 263 12.04 4.55 -1.87
C LEU A 263 11.10 4.50 -0.67
N PHE A 264 9.81 4.77 -0.90
CA PHE A 264 8.80 4.85 0.16
C PHE A 264 7.65 3.88 -0.11
N PHE A 265 7.32 3.06 0.89
CA PHE A 265 6.18 2.14 0.89
C PHE A 265 5.19 2.55 1.95
N TRP A 266 3.90 2.64 1.58
CA TRP A 266 2.81 2.98 2.50
C TRP A 266 1.45 2.63 1.91
N CYS A 267 0.37 2.85 2.66
CA CYS A 267 -0.98 2.78 2.11
C CYS A 267 -1.47 4.20 1.84
N ASN A 268 -1.49 4.62 0.58
CA ASN A 268 -2.04 5.91 0.13
C ASN A 268 -3.56 5.81 -0.02
N THR A 269 -4.26 5.69 1.10
CA THR A 269 -5.67 5.33 1.16
C THR A 269 -6.48 6.27 2.04
N THR A 270 -7.80 6.32 1.82
CA THR A 270 -8.76 6.92 2.74
C THR A 270 -9.21 5.91 3.80
N PRO A 271 -9.72 6.37 4.96
CA PRO A 271 -10.40 5.50 5.92
C PRO A 271 -11.62 4.79 5.32
N LEU A 272 -12.15 3.82 6.04
CA LEU A 272 -13.38 3.12 5.68
C LEU A 272 -14.63 3.97 5.96
N PRO A 273 -15.75 3.75 5.23
CA PRO A 273 -16.95 4.56 5.37
C PRO A 273 -17.73 4.35 6.67
N GLU A 274 -17.64 3.19 7.32
CA GLU A 274 -18.38 2.85 8.54
C GLU A 274 -17.77 3.43 9.82
N MET A 275 -17.36 4.68 9.79
CA MET A 275 -16.66 5.32 10.92
C MET A 275 -17.59 5.95 11.96
N GLU A 276 -18.88 6.14 11.62
CA GLU A 276 -19.81 6.91 12.47
C GLU A 276 -20.06 6.29 13.84
N THR A 277 -19.94 4.97 13.95
CA THR A 277 -20.13 4.22 15.20
C THR A 277 -18.83 3.96 15.95
N ALA A 278 -17.69 4.32 15.40
CA ALA A 278 -16.40 4.08 16.03
C ALA A 278 -16.26 4.90 17.32
N ASN A 279 -15.76 4.26 18.37
CA ASN A 279 -15.61 4.84 19.71
C ASN A 279 -14.15 4.98 20.17
N GLY A 280 -13.20 4.74 19.30
CA GLY A 280 -11.76 4.89 19.56
C GLY A 280 -11.08 3.68 20.22
N VAL A 281 -11.78 2.57 20.41
CA VAL A 281 -11.19 1.32 20.90
C VAL A 281 -10.57 0.50 19.76
N TRP A 282 -9.73 -0.47 20.15
CA TRP A 282 -9.03 -1.33 19.18
C TRP A 282 -9.97 -2.08 18.23
N ASP A 283 -11.08 -2.59 18.73
CA ASP A 283 -12.04 -3.37 17.93
C ASP A 283 -12.76 -2.54 16.87
N ASP A 284 -12.76 -1.22 17.01
CA ASP A 284 -13.32 -0.25 16.07
C ASP A 284 -12.24 0.42 15.21
N VAL A 285 -11.18 -0.28 14.88
CA VAL A 285 -10.11 0.26 14.04
C VAL A 285 -10.53 0.24 12.57
N PHE A 286 -10.98 1.38 12.13
CA PHE A 286 -11.33 1.63 10.73
C PHE A 286 -10.11 2.14 9.99
N THR A 287 -9.45 1.26 9.27
CA THR A 287 -8.30 1.60 8.44
C THR A 287 -8.38 0.81 7.15
N ASN A 288 -7.90 1.41 6.10
CA ASN A 288 -7.85 0.78 4.79
C ASN A 288 -6.41 0.40 4.45
N ARG A 289 -6.14 -0.89 4.42
CA ARG A 289 -4.84 -1.48 4.15
C ARG A 289 -4.88 -2.44 2.97
N ASP A 290 -5.86 -2.28 2.11
CA ASP A 290 -6.07 -3.16 0.95
C ASP A 290 -4.99 -3.02 -0.10
N VAL A 291 -4.27 -1.90 -0.10
CA VAL A 291 -3.28 -1.55 -1.14
C VAL A 291 -2.01 -1.01 -0.51
N THR A 292 -0.87 -1.57 -0.89
CA THR A 292 0.45 -0.99 -0.61
C THR A 292 0.94 -0.24 -1.84
N HIS A 293 1.33 1.02 -1.63
CA HIS A 293 1.89 1.88 -2.67
C HIS A 293 3.41 1.95 -2.55
N VAL A 294 4.04 2.29 -3.65
CA VAL A 294 5.45 2.60 -3.71
C VAL A 294 5.68 3.88 -4.52
N ALA A 295 6.58 4.73 -4.02
CA ALA A 295 7.04 5.94 -4.69
C ALA A 295 8.54 6.11 -4.53
N ILE A 296 9.18 6.87 -5.44
CA ILE A 296 10.60 7.13 -5.45
C ILE A 296 10.88 8.64 -5.51
N SER A 297 11.94 9.09 -4.84
CA SER A 297 12.43 10.45 -4.85
C SER A 297 13.90 10.50 -5.20
N GLU A 298 14.28 11.41 -6.11
CA GLU A 298 15.68 11.67 -6.52
C GLU A 298 16.29 12.85 -5.79
N ASP A 299 15.45 13.71 -5.20
CA ASP A 299 15.82 14.99 -4.60
C ASP A 299 15.67 15.02 -3.08
N ASP A 300 15.87 13.83 -2.48
CA ASP A 300 15.91 13.65 -1.03
C ASP A 300 14.57 13.97 -0.34
N GLY A 301 13.48 13.54 -0.95
CA GLY A 301 12.11 13.64 -0.41
C GLY A 301 11.36 14.92 -0.75
N LYS A 302 11.92 15.85 -1.55
CA LYS A 302 11.25 17.09 -1.94
C LYS A 302 10.17 16.84 -2.98
N THR A 303 10.45 15.98 -3.97
CA THR A 303 9.47 15.54 -4.96
C THR A 303 9.44 14.02 -5.08
N TRP A 304 8.29 13.49 -5.45
CA TRP A 304 8.04 12.06 -5.53
C TRP A 304 7.31 11.70 -6.82
N ILE A 305 7.69 10.57 -7.40
CA ILE A 305 7.04 9.97 -8.57
C ILE A 305 6.63 8.52 -8.28
N GLY A 306 5.88 7.91 -9.17
CA GLY A 306 5.36 6.57 -9.03
C GLY A 306 3.95 6.59 -8.43
N PHE A 307 3.81 6.47 -7.12
CA PHE A 307 2.52 6.30 -6.44
C PHE A 307 1.74 5.11 -7.01
N ARG A 308 2.49 4.03 -7.25
CA ARG A 308 1.96 2.82 -7.88
C ARG A 308 1.55 1.81 -6.83
N GLU A 309 0.44 1.14 -7.08
CA GLU A 309 0.06 -0.06 -6.32
C GLU A 309 1.09 -1.15 -6.58
N LEU A 310 1.80 -1.57 -5.52
CA LEU A 310 2.93 -2.49 -5.65
C LEU A 310 2.49 -3.88 -6.11
N TYR A 311 1.42 -4.41 -5.52
CA TYR A 311 0.92 -5.72 -5.87
C TYR A 311 -0.57 -5.85 -5.55
N LEU A 312 -1.32 -6.25 -6.56
CA LEU A 312 -2.75 -6.54 -6.46
C LEU A 312 -2.95 -8.05 -6.48
N THR A 313 -3.37 -8.63 -5.35
CA THR A 313 -3.72 -10.04 -5.34
C THR A 313 -4.92 -10.30 -6.25
N PRO A 314 -4.87 -11.32 -7.14
CA PRO A 314 -6.00 -11.65 -8.02
C PRO A 314 -7.31 -11.91 -7.26
N LYS A 315 -7.22 -12.36 -6.00
CA LYS A 315 -8.38 -12.68 -5.15
C LYS A 315 -9.04 -11.48 -4.48
N ARG A 316 -8.49 -10.26 -4.58
CA ARG A 316 -8.98 -9.09 -3.81
C ARG A 316 -10.44 -8.73 -4.08
N ASN A 317 -10.94 -9.06 -5.27
CA ASN A 317 -12.32 -8.78 -5.69
C ASN A 317 -13.29 -9.94 -5.39
N ASP A 318 -12.81 -11.09 -4.90
CA ASP A 318 -13.65 -12.24 -4.60
C ASP A 318 -14.47 -12.01 -3.34
N SER A 319 -15.74 -12.47 -3.34
CA SER A 319 -16.64 -12.39 -2.19
C SER A 319 -16.10 -13.15 -0.98
N ASP A 320 -15.47 -14.29 -1.20
CA ASP A 320 -14.91 -15.16 -0.14
C ASP A 320 -13.47 -14.85 0.20
N TYR A 321 -12.99 -13.67 -0.18
CA TYR A 321 -11.63 -13.25 0.05
C TYR A 321 -11.30 -13.21 1.53
N ALA A 322 -10.62 -14.21 2.03
CA ALA A 322 -10.15 -14.43 3.38
C ALA A 322 -11.17 -14.84 4.45
N GLY A 323 -12.45 -14.86 4.17
CA GLY A 323 -13.44 -15.21 5.18
C GLY A 323 -13.66 -14.12 6.25
N LYS A 324 -14.53 -14.43 7.19
CA LYS A 324 -14.94 -13.52 8.27
C LYS A 324 -13.83 -13.37 9.32
N GLY A 325 -13.57 -12.15 9.73
CA GLY A 325 -12.63 -11.85 10.82
C GLY A 325 -11.15 -11.99 10.47
N VAL A 326 -10.79 -12.05 9.18
CA VAL A 326 -9.40 -12.16 8.74
C VAL A 326 -8.85 -10.81 8.34
N ASP A 327 -7.72 -10.41 8.92
CA ASP A 327 -6.98 -9.20 8.55
C ASP A 327 -6.45 -9.31 7.10
N ARG A 328 -6.88 -8.38 6.24
CA ARG A 328 -6.52 -8.34 4.81
C ARG A 328 -5.39 -7.37 4.50
N SER A 329 -4.72 -6.87 5.51
CA SER A 329 -3.69 -5.86 5.35
C SER A 329 -2.55 -6.32 4.42
N THR A 330 -2.23 -5.47 3.45
CA THR A 330 -1.07 -5.63 2.58
C THR A 330 0.11 -4.75 3.00
N HIS A 331 -0.02 -3.94 4.05
CA HIS A 331 1.01 -3.04 4.55
C HIS A 331 2.15 -3.76 5.30
N GLN A 332 2.94 -3.04 6.10
CA GLN A 332 4.12 -3.53 6.84
C GLN A 332 5.26 -3.96 5.91
N ALA A 333 5.51 -3.15 4.90
CA ALA A 333 6.58 -3.43 3.95
C ALA A 333 7.97 -3.40 4.61
N GLN A 334 8.83 -4.32 4.18
CA GLN A 334 10.27 -4.21 4.28
C GLN A 334 10.90 -4.58 2.93
N MET A 335 12.12 -4.15 2.70
CA MET A 335 12.79 -4.41 1.43
C MET A 335 14.28 -4.69 1.58
N VAL A 336 14.83 -5.31 0.55
CA VAL A 336 16.26 -5.32 0.24
C VAL A 336 16.45 -5.00 -1.24
N GLU A 337 17.50 -4.25 -1.56
CA GLU A 337 17.97 -4.05 -2.92
C GLU A 337 18.85 -5.26 -3.29
N VAL A 338 18.32 -6.12 -4.16
CA VAL A 338 18.99 -7.39 -4.51
C VAL A 338 20.10 -7.20 -5.54
N ALA A 339 19.93 -6.24 -6.42
CA ALA A 339 20.91 -5.69 -7.35
C ALA A 339 20.55 -4.21 -7.59
N PRO A 340 21.43 -3.37 -8.17
CA PRO A 340 21.15 -1.96 -8.41
C PRO A 340 19.79 -1.76 -9.09
N GLY A 341 18.90 -1.04 -8.43
CA GLY A 341 17.53 -0.77 -8.89
C GLY A 341 16.55 -1.94 -8.83
N LYS A 342 16.98 -3.16 -8.48
CA LYS A 342 16.09 -4.33 -8.33
C LYS A 342 15.70 -4.51 -6.86
N ILE A 343 14.42 -4.43 -6.58
CA ILE A 343 13.88 -4.44 -5.22
C ILE A 343 13.11 -5.72 -4.96
N LEU A 344 13.45 -6.37 -3.87
CA LEU A 344 12.63 -7.41 -3.26
C LEU A 344 11.94 -6.79 -2.04
N ALA A 345 10.62 -6.71 -2.07
CA ALA A 345 9.78 -6.26 -0.98
C ALA A 345 9.00 -7.42 -0.36
N SER A 346 8.89 -7.43 0.96
CA SER A 346 8.04 -8.34 1.73
C SER A 346 6.90 -7.55 2.36
N ILE A 347 5.65 -7.93 2.11
CA ILE A 347 4.44 -7.19 2.50
C ILE A 347 3.36 -8.12 3.05
N GLY A 348 2.44 -7.56 3.85
CA GLY A 348 1.24 -8.21 4.36
C GLY A 348 1.38 -8.82 5.74
N GLN A 349 0.27 -8.87 6.48
CA GLN A 349 0.20 -9.39 7.84
C GLN A 349 -0.31 -10.83 7.91
N HIS A 350 -1.48 -11.10 7.36
CA HIS A 350 -2.06 -12.44 7.42
C HIS A 350 -1.44 -13.38 6.38
N SER A 351 -1.26 -14.65 6.73
CA SER A 351 -0.61 -15.67 5.90
C SER A 351 -1.17 -15.78 4.48
N THR A 352 -2.47 -15.55 4.31
CA THR A 352 -3.16 -15.60 3.00
C THR A 352 -2.75 -14.44 2.08
N PHE A 353 -2.37 -13.29 2.65
CA PHE A 353 -2.13 -12.05 1.89
C PHE A 353 -0.67 -11.63 1.84
N ARG A 354 0.19 -12.28 2.62
CA ARG A 354 1.63 -12.04 2.58
C ARG A 354 2.20 -12.36 1.21
N SER A 355 3.06 -11.48 0.74
CA SER A 355 3.71 -11.63 -0.55
C SER A 355 5.14 -11.12 -0.50
N MET A 356 6.05 -11.85 -1.13
CA MET A 356 7.35 -11.33 -1.54
C MET A 356 7.24 -10.92 -3.00
N VAL A 357 7.49 -9.64 -3.28
CA VAL A 357 7.28 -9.01 -4.58
C VAL A 357 8.60 -8.43 -5.07
N MET A 358 8.96 -8.73 -6.30
CA MET A 358 10.15 -8.19 -6.96
C MET A 358 9.75 -7.23 -8.07
N PHE A 359 10.47 -6.12 -8.22
CA PHE A 359 10.28 -5.15 -9.30
C PHE A 359 11.57 -4.36 -9.56
N ASP A 360 11.64 -3.74 -10.74
CA ASP A 360 12.65 -2.76 -11.08
C ASP A 360 12.16 -1.35 -10.72
N VAL A 361 13.00 -0.51 -10.13
CA VAL A 361 12.62 0.88 -9.81
C VAL A 361 12.29 1.69 -11.06
N ASP A 362 12.81 1.33 -12.24
CA ASP A 362 12.51 1.98 -13.50
C ASP A 362 11.02 1.86 -13.87
N TRP A 363 10.32 0.85 -13.36
CA TRP A 363 8.87 0.74 -13.46
C TRP A 363 8.13 1.96 -12.85
N LEU A 364 8.69 2.62 -11.85
CA LEU A 364 8.10 3.80 -11.22
C LEU A 364 8.21 5.06 -12.09
N TYR A 365 9.08 5.03 -13.11
CA TYR A 365 9.28 6.14 -14.05
C TYR A 365 8.37 6.07 -15.28
N GLU A 366 7.53 5.04 -15.39
CA GLU A 366 6.50 5.00 -16.44
C GLU A 366 5.65 6.28 -16.40
N THR A 367 5.36 6.84 -17.56
CA THR A 367 4.58 8.07 -17.74
C THR A 367 3.22 7.83 -18.35
N GLU A 368 2.91 6.55 -18.64
CA GLU A 368 1.60 6.15 -19.14
C GLU A 368 1.19 4.78 -18.61
N ARG A 369 -0.10 4.51 -18.63
CA ARG A 369 -0.67 3.20 -18.36
C ARG A 369 -1.93 3.00 -19.19
N PHE A 370 -2.13 1.76 -19.65
CA PHE A 370 -3.28 1.35 -20.47
C PHE A 370 -3.88 0.06 -19.91
N ASN A 371 -5.19 -0.09 -19.99
CA ASN A 371 -5.89 -1.33 -19.72
C ASN A 371 -7.13 -1.47 -20.62
N ASP A 372 -7.30 -2.63 -21.26
CA ASP A 372 -8.43 -2.97 -22.13
C ASP A 372 -9.22 -4.19 -21.62
N PHE A 373 -9.10 -4.50 -20.32
CA PHE A 373 -9.71 -5.64 -19.66
C PHE A 373 -9.35 -7.02 -20.25
N SER A 374 -8.29 -7.11 -21.05
CA SER A 374 -7.80 -8.39 -21.60
C SER A 374 -7.40 -9.40 -20.52
N ASP A 375 -7.01 -8.91 -19.33
CA ASP A 375 -6.73 -9.68 -18.13
C ASP A 375 -7.89 -9.66 -17.11
N GLY A 376 -9.09 -9.35 -17.56
CA GLY A 376 -10.27 -9.14 -16.70
C GLY A 376 -10.10 -7.93 -15.80
N LEU A 377 -10.41 -8.12 -14.52
CA LEU A 377 -10.32 -7.07 -13.49
C LEU A 377 -9.05 -7.18 -12.63
N ASN A 378 -8.00 -7.85 -13.11
CA ASN A 378 -6.78 -8.08 -12.34
C ASN A 378 -6.01 -6.80 -11.96
N GLN A 379 -6.23 -5.71 -12.69
CA GLN A 379 -5.65 -4.40 -12.40
C GLN A 379 -6.61 -3.42 -11.74
N TRP A 380 -7.80 -3.88 -11.35
CA TRP A 380 -8.89 -3.07 -10.81
C TRP A 380 -9.29 -3.51 -9.42
N THR A 381 -9.74 -2.59 -8.60
CA THR A 381 -10.42 -2.87 -7.35
C THR A 381 -11.91 -2.54 -7.51
N VAL A 382 -12.79 -3.54 -7.31
CA VAL A 382 -14.24 -3.43 -7.62
C VAL A 382 -15.16 -4.01 -6.53
N PHE A 383 -14.63 -4.53 -5.43
CA PHE A 383 -15.45 -5.13 -4.38
C PHE A 383 -16.33 -4.13 -3.64
N ASN A 384 -17.41 -4.59 -3.02
CA ASN A 384 -18.24 -3.85 -2.09
C ASN A 384 -18.08 -4.38 -0.66
N TYR A 385 -18.16 -3.50 0.34
CA TYR A 385 -18.18 -3.90 1.74
C TYR A 385 -19.57 -4.29 2.20
N ILE A 386 -19.64 -5.39 2.96
CA ILE A 386 -20.82 -5.84 3.68
C ILE A 386 -20.80 -5.22 5.08
N LYS A 387 -21.97 -4.80 5.59
CA LYS A 387 -22.15 -4.29 6.96
C LYS A 387 -21.60 -5.26 8.01
N GLY A 388 -21.22 -4.73 9.16
CA GLY A 388 -20.69 -5.52 10.27
C GLY A 388 -19.20 -5.75 10.19
N ILE A 389 -18.43 -4.66 10.11
CA ILE A 389 -16.98 -4.70 10.30
C ILE A 389 -16.68 -5.26 11.68
N THR A 390 -15.80 -6.25 11.73
CA THR A 390 -15.32 -6.84 12.98
C THR A 390 -13.81 -6.67 13.08
N GLY A 391 -13.39 -5.83 14.03
CA GLY A 391 -11.97 -5.63 14.35
C GLY A 391 -11.15 -5.00 13.24
N HIS A 392 -9.88 -5.04 13.44
CA HIS A 392 -8.83 -4.37 12.68
C HIS A 392 -8.71 -4.90 11.23
N CYS A 393 -9.15 -4.12 10.26
CA CYS A 393 -9.13 -4.48 8.83
C CYS A 393 -9.84 -5.81 8.48
N CYS A 394 -10.74 -6.25 9.35
CA CYS A 394 -11.47 -7.50 9.23
C CYS A 394 -12.92 -7.24 8.86
N TYR A 395 -13.22 -7.02 7.60
CA TYR A 395 -14.58 -6.78 7.11
C TYR A 395 -14.88 -7.68 5.92
N ASN A 396 -16.15 -8.05 5.80
CA ASN A 396 -16.61 -8.90 4.73
C ASN A 396 -16.79 -8.10 3.44
N ARG A 397 -16.72 -8.80 2.32
CA ARG A 397 -16.86 -8.25 0.97
C ARG A 397 -17.87 -9.03 0.16
N MET A 398 -18.46 -8.33 -0.79
CA MET A 398 -19.21 -8.89 -1.89
C MET A 398 -18.52 -8.54 -3.21
N ALA A 399 -18.62 -9.38 -4.21
CA ALA A 399 -18.17 -9.08 -5.55
C ALA A 399 -18.83 -7.78 -6.06
N GLY A 400 -18.04 -6.95 -6.69
CA GLY A 400 -18.47 -5.64 -7.19
C GLY A 400 -18.87 -5.69 -8.67
N CYS A 401 -18.34 -4.74 -9.44
CA CYS A 401 -18.53 -4.67 -10.88
C CYS A 401 -17.93 -5.89 -11.60
N GLU A 402 -18.42 -6.15 -12.80
CA GLU A 402 -18.05 -7.34 -13.58
C GLU A 402 -17.35 -6.94 -14.88
N ALA A 403 -16.44 -7.79 -15.35
CA ALA A 403 -15.97 -7.79 -16.72
C ALA A 403 -16.87 -8.72 -17.53
N LEU A 404 -17.53 -8.15 -18.54
CA LEU A 404 -18.44 -8.90 -19.42
C LEU A 404 -17.80 -9.08 -20.82
N PRO A 405 -18.20 -10.11 -21.60
CA PRO A 405 -17.83 -10.20 -22.99
C PRO A 405 -18.22 -8.92 -23.74
N HIS A 406 -17.32 -8.43 -24.60
CA HIS A 406 -17.58 -7.23 -25.36
C HIS A 406 -18.68 -7.47 -26.41
N SER A 407 -19.69 -6.56 -26.48
CA SER A 407 -20.84 -6.73 -27.35
C SER A 407 -20.52 -6.76 -28.85
N ASP A 408 -19.45 -6.08 -29.26
CA ASP A 408 -19.16 -5.80 -30.66
C ASP A 408 -17.79 -6.34 -31.10
N LYS A 409 -17.00 -6.94 -30.18
CA LYS A 409 -15.64 -7.42 -30.43
C LYS A 409 -15.44 -8.80 -29.80
N GLU A 410 -15.40 -9.84 -30.63
CA GLU A 410 -15.19 -11.20 -30.19
C GLU A 410 -13.86 -11.37 -29.40
N GLY A 411 -13.89 -12.13 -28.31
CA GLY A 411 -12.72 -12.42 -27.47
C GLY A 411 -12.25 -11.24 -26.61
N LYS A 412 -12.89 -10.07 -26.67
CA LYS A 412 -12.62 -8.92 -25.81
C LYS A 412 -13.58 -8.87 -24.62
N GLN A 413 -13.15 -8.17 -23.57
CA GLN A 413 -13.98 -7.89 -22.40
C GLN A 413 -14.19 -6.38 -22.24
N MET A 414 -15.18 -6.01 -21.46
CA MET A 414 -15.51 -4.64 -21.08
C MET A 414 -15.98 -4.60 -19.64
N LEU A 415 -15.69 -3.53 -18.92
CA LEU A 415 -16.24 -3.31 -17.59
C LEU A 415 -17.71 -2.91 -17.71
N PHE A 416 -18.58 -3.59 -16.95
CA PHE A 416 -19.97 -3.18 -16.74
C PHE A 416 -20.12 -2.58 -15.34
N LEU A 417 -20.61 -1.34 -15.30
CA LEU A 417 -20.76 -0.56 -14.08
C LEU A 417 -22.24 -0.19 -13.86
N LYS A 418 -22.84 -0.76 -12.84
CA LYS A 418 -24.22 -0.50 -12.41
C LYS A 418 -24.29 -0.59 -10.90
N TYR A 419 -25.05 0.30 -10.22
CA TYR A 419 -25.32 0.18 -8.80
C TYR A 419 -26.09 -1.12 -8.48
N GLN A 420 -26.06 -1.55 -7.23
CA GLN A 420 -26.81 -2.73 -6.77
C GLN A 420 -27.50 -2.43 -5.46
N LYS A 421 -28.79 -2.67 -5.39
CA LYS A 421 -29.56 -2.66 -4.13
C LYS A 421 -29.35 -3.97 -3.39
N ASP A 422 -28.79 -3.87 -2.18
CA ASP A 422 -28.64 -5.03 -1.29
C ASP A 422 -28.51 -4.51 0.15
N GLU A 423 -29.44 -4.92 1.01
CA GLU A 423 -29.51 -4.46 2.40
C GLU A 423 -28.28 -4.86 3.24
N SER A 424 -27.52 -5.85 2.81
CA SER A 424 -26.28 -6.27 3.47
C SER A 424 -25.11 -5.34 3.20
N LEU A 425 -25.17 -4.51 2.15
CA LEU A 425 -24.08 -3.63 1.77
C LEU A 425 -24.02 -2.38 2.65
N VAL A 426 -22.81 -1.85 2.84
CA VAL A 426 -22.59 -0.53 3.43
C VAL A 426 -23.16 0.56 2.53
N SER A 427 -23.06 0.38 1.22
CA SER A 427 -23.58 1.30 0.20
C SER A 427 -24.05 0.52 -1.03
N ASP A 428 -25.22 0.88 -1.57
CA ASP A 428 -25.73 0.37 -2.86
C ASP A 428 -24.91 0.83 -4.06
N THR A 429 -23.99 1.79 -3.85
CA THR A 429 -23.05 2.27 -4.87
C THR A 429 -22.07 1.18 -5.25
N ARG A 430 -21.83 1.01 -6.53
CA ARG A 430 -20.73 0.19 -7.06
C ARG A 430 -19.69 1.06 -7.75
N GLY A 431 -18.44 0.68 -7.62
CA GLY A 431 -17.34 1.39 -8.25
C GLY A 431 -16.25 0.47 -8.76
N ALA A 432 -15.39 1.08 -9.58
CA ALA A 432 -14.21 0.46 -10.12
C ALA A 432 -13.03 1.44 -10.05
N VAL A 433 -11.98 1.06 -9.33
CA VAL A 433 -10.82 1.90 -9.05
C VAL A 433 -9.61 1.36 -9.78
N TRP A 434 -8.91 2.24 -10.48
CA TRP A 434 -7.71 1.92 -11.26
C TRP A 434 -6.59 2.92 -11.02
N ASN A 435 -5.41 2.40 -10.66
CA ASN A 435 -4.21 3.19 -10.42
C ASN A 435 -3.44 3.45 -11.71
N PHE A 436 -2.76 4.59 -11.80
CA PHE A 436 -1.77 4.94 -12.82
C PHE A 436 -0.64 5.80 -12.22
N PRO A 437 0.50 5.99 -12.94
CA PRO A 437 1.58 6.82 -12.45
C PRO A 437 1.12 8.23 -12.06
N VAL A 438 1.58 8.76 -10.91
CA VAL A 438 1.18 10.08 -10.46
C VAL A 438 1.58 11.18 -11.43
N MET A 439 0.65 12.10 -11.73
CA MET A 439 0.84 13.17 -12.71
C MET A 439 0.28 14.50 -12.20
N LYS A 440 1.12 15.54 -12.13
CA LYS A 440 0.65 16.93 -11.96
C LYS A 440 0.02 17.48 -13.24
N LYS A 441 0.49 17.01 -14.39
CA LYS A 441 -0.05 17.31 -15.71
C LYS A 441 -0.27 16.00 -16.46
N GLY A 442 -1.44 15.82 -17.06
CA GLY A 442 -1.74 14.57 -17.73
C GLY A 442 -3.09 14.57 -18.44
N THR A 443 -3.36 13.44 -19.09
CA THR A 443 -4.63 13.17 -19.75
C THR A 443 -5.10 11.76 -19.40
N PHE A 444 -6.32 11.64 -18.91
CA PHE A 444 -7.03 10.37 -18.79
C PHE A 444 -7.99 10.24 -19.98
N LYS A 445 -7.93 9.11 -20.67
CA LYS A 445 -8.82 8.75 -21.77
C LYS A 445 -9.52 7.44 -21.48
N THR A 446 -10.75 7.31 -21.97
CA THR A 446 -11.53 6.07 -21.87
C THR A 446 -12.51 5.97 -23.01
N SER A 447 -12.76 4.74 -23.48
CA SER A 447 -13.87 4.44 -24.38
C SER A 447 -15.06 3.98 -23.56
N ILE A 448 -16.17 4.70 -23.66
CA ILE A 448 -17.39 4.46 -22.90
C ILE A 448 -18.61 4.31 -23.81
N ARG A 449 -19.55 3.48 -23.38
CA ARG A 449 -20.90 3.41 -23.96
C ARG A 449 -21.92 3.68 -22.86
N ILE A 450 -22.75 4.69 -23.07
CA ILE A 450 -23.75 5.18 -22.12
C ILE A 450 -25.15 4.86 -22.67
N PRO A 451 -25.84 3.83 -22.18
CA PRO A 451 -27.24 3.56 -22.53
C PRO A 451 -28.15 4.75 -22.21
N GLU A 452 -29.30 4.80 -22.85
CA GLU A 452 -30.35 5.77 -22.50
C GLU A 452 -30.87 5.49 -21.10
N GLY A 453 -31.15 6.54 -20.33
CA GLY A 453 -31.55 6.42 -18.93
C GLY A 453 -30.40 6.18 -17.94
N SER A 454 -29.14 6.12 -18.40
CA SER A 454 -28.01 6.07 -17.46
C SER A 454 -27.86 7.37 -16.70
N GLU A 455 -28.13 7.32 -15.42
CA GLU A 455 -28.09 8.44 -14.49
C GLU A 455 -27.16 8.09 -13.30
N GLU A 456 -26.75 9.09 -12.53
CA GLU A 456 -25.94 8.96 -11.31
C GLU A 456 -24.68 8.09 -11.46
N VAL A 457 -24.04 8.17 -12.64
CA VAL A 457 -22.74 7.54 -12.90
C VAL A 457 -21.68 8.61 -13.06
N TYR A 458 -20.54 8.40 -12.42
CA TYR A 458 -19.47 9.38 -12.29
C TYR A 458 -18.11 8.78 -12.64
N LEU A 459 -17.22 9.61 -13.19
CA LEU A 459 -15.79 9.36 -13.27
C LEU A 459 -15.09 10.40 -12.40
N LEU A 460 -14.33 9.92 -11.43
CA LEU A 460 -13.57 10.72 -10.48
C LEU A 460 -12.08 10.54 -10.77
N LEU A 461 -11.31 11.62 -10.68
CA LEU A 461 -9.85 11.57 -10.68
C LEU A 461 -9.35 11.92 -9.28
N ASN A 462 -8.50 11.06 -8.71
CA ASN A 462 -8.06 11.10 -7.32
C ASN A 462 -6.54 11.07 -7.19
N ASP A 463 -6.04 11.53 -6.05
CA ASP A 463 -4.61 11.46 -5.67
C ASP A 463 -4.29 10.28 -4.75
N ARG A 464 -5.30 9.51 -4.34
CA ARG A 464 -5.20 8.35 -3.45
C ARG A 464 -6.28 7.32 -3.73
N TRP A 465 -6.05 6.11 -3.25
CA TRP A 465 -7.03 5.03 -3.32
C TRP A 465 -8.21 5.32 -2.40
N MET A 466 -9.40 5.12 -2.92
CA MET A 466 -10.66 5.23 -2.20
C MET A 466 -11.44 3.93 -2.39
N ASN A 467 -12.20 3.53 -1.36
CA ASN A 467 -13.07 2.36 -1.47
C ASN A 467 -13.98 2.49 -2.70
N PRO A 468 -14.08 1.46 -3.56
CA PRO A 468 -14.90 1.51 -4.76
C PRO A 468 -16.34 1.95 -4.55
N SER A 469 -16.96 1.54 -3.43
CA SER A 469 -18.37 1.84 -3.12
C SER A 469 -18.58 3.04 -2.18
N ASP A 470 -17.51 3.73 -1.75
CA ASP A 470 -17.61 4.84 -0.82
C ASP A 470 -17.97 6.15 -1.54
N THR A 471 -19.18 6.65 -1.29
CA THR A 471 -19.67 7.90 -1.88
C THR A 471 -18.90 9.14 -1.43
N VAL A 472 -18.15 9.08 -0.33
CA VAL A 472 -17.21 10.13 0.12
C VAL A 472 -16.18 10.44 -0.96
N ALA A 473 -15.84 9.49 -1.80
CA ALA A 473 -14.94 9.69 -2.93
C ALA A 473 -15.36 10.85 -3.85
N ARG A 474 -16.66 11.14 -3.98
CA ARG A 474 -17.16 12.28 -4.75
C ARG A 474 -16.85 13.64 -4.12
N HIS A 475 -16.73 13.71 -2.81
CA HIS A 475 -16.36 14.91 -2.08
C HIS A 475 -14.85 15.12 -2.05
N GLU A 476 -14.10 14.02 -1.93
CA GLU A 476 -12.66 13.99 -1.76
C GLU A 476 -11.87 13.93 -3.07
N CYS A 477 -12.51 13.77 -4.23
CA CYS A 477 -11.83 13.72 -5.53
C CYS A 477 -11.27 15.09 -5.96
N MET A 478 -10.29 15.04 -6.86
CA MET A 478 -9.73 16.24 -7.51
C MET A 478 -10.67 16.76 -8.59
N TYR A 479 -11.16 15.89 -9.45
CA TYR A 479 -12.10 16.21 -10.51
C TYR A 479 -13.22 15.18 -10.56
N GLU A 480 -14.42 15.66 -10.89
CA GLU A 480 -15.61 14.83 -11.07
C GLU A 480 -16.29 15.16 -12.39
N VAL A 481 -16.65 14.15 -13.16
CA VAL A 481 -17.52 14.30 -14.32
C VAL A 481 -18.68 13.30 -14.24
N LYS A 482 -19.91 13.81 -14.36
CA LYS A 482 -21.10 12.96 -14.47
C LYS A 482 -21.17 12.35 -15.86
N LEU A 483 -21.23 11.02 -15.94
CA LEU A 483 -21.25 10.27 -17.19
C LEU A 483 -22.69 10.08 -17.67
N ASN A 484 -23.30 11.15 -18.21
CA ASN A 484 -24.58 11.05 -18.86
C ASN A 484 -24.58 11.70 -20.26
N ARG A 485 -25.48 11.24 -21.14
CA ARG A 485 -25.53 11.66 -22.52
C ARG A 485 -25.70 13.17 -22.69
N LYS A 486 -26.58 13.80 -21.89
CA LYS A 486 -26.90 15.24 -21.99
C LYS A 486 -25.66 16.09 -21.69
N GLN A 487 -24.98 15.81 -20.59
CA GLN A 487 -23.80 16.57 -20.16
C GLN A 487 -22.62 16.41 -21.14
N LEU A 488 -22.43 15.19 -21.67
CA LEU A 488 -21.34 14.88 -22.59
C LEU A 488 -21.69 15.17 -24.05
N GLY A 489 -22.95 15.54 -24.35
CA GLY A 489 -23.43 15.80 -25.72
C GLY A 489 -23.41 14.55 -26.61
N ILE A 490 -23.63 13.36 -26.00
CA ILE A 490 -23.74 12.07 -26.67
C ILE A 490 -25.21 11.86 -27.05
N ARG A 491 -25.48 11.45 -28.31
CA ARG A 491 -26.84 11.30 -28.83
C ARG A 491 -27.27 9.86 -29.12
N ASP A 492 -26.32 8.93 -29.18
CA ASP A 492 -26.57 7.53 -29.54
C ASP A 492 -26.01 6.57 -28.51
N ASN A 493 -26.25 5.27 -28.68
CA ASN A 493 -25.79 4.18 -27.82
C ASN A 493 -24.54 3.50 -28.42
N LYS A 494 -23.59 4.31 -28.92
CA LYS A 494 -22.31 3.82 -29.44
C LYS A 494 -21.17 4.05 -28.44
N TRP A 495 -20.02 3.53 -28.80
CA TRP A 495 -18.77 3.80 -28.10
C TRP A 495 -18.26 5.22 -28.42
N HIS A 496 -17.88 5.95 -27.38
CA HIS A 496 -17.33 7.30 -27.47
C HIS A 496 -16.05 7.41 -26.67
N GLU A 497 -15.04 8.09 -27.23
CA GLU A 497 -13.83 8.43 -26.49
C GLU A 497 -14.10 9.66 -25.62
N LEU A 498 -13.94 9.52 -24.30
CA LEU A 498 -13.91 10.63 -23.34
C LEU A 498 -12.45 10.90 -22.96
N ALA A 499 -12.01 12.15 -23.06
CA ALA A 499 -10.70 12.59 -22.60
C ALA A 499 -10.83 13.73 -21.59
N ILE A 500 -10.09 13.62 -20.48
CA ILE A 500 -9.99 14.63 -19.43
C ILE A 500 -8.53 15.00 -19.28
N SER A 501 -8.17 16.26 -19.57
CA SER A 501 -6.79 16.76 -19.48
C SER A 501 -6.69 17.81 -18.39
N TRP A 502 -5.66 17.70 -17.54
CA TRP A 502 -5.39 18.63 -16.44
C TRP A 502 -3.94 19.12 -16.45
N ASP A 503 -3.73 20.27 -15.83
CA ASP A 503 -2.41 20.83 -15.54
C ASP A 503 -2.50 21.58 -14.19
N LEU A 504 -2.01 20.96 -13.13
CA LEU A 504 -2.06 21.48 -11.75
C LEU A 504 -0.99 22.57 -11.48
N GLU A 505 -0.07 22.78 -12.42
CA GLU A 505 0.99 23.78 -12.31
C GLU A 505 0.57 25.14 -12.91
N GLN A 506 -0.57 25.17 -13.60
CA GLN A 506 -1.13 26.40 -14.16
C GLN A 506 -1.94 27.18 -13.11
N LYS A 507 -2.04 28.51 -13.27
CA LYS A 507 -2.96 29.33 -12.46
C LYS A 507 -4.42 28.88 -12.57
N ASN A 508 -4.82 28.43 -13.76
CA ASN A 508 -6.12 27.84 -14.03
C ASN A 508 -6.00 26.32 -14.04
N THR A 509 -6.31 25.70 -12.93
CA THR A 509 -6.25 24.26 -12.72
C THR A 509 -7.48 23.50 -13.23
N ALA A 510 -8.45 24.17 -13.87
CA ALA A 510 -9.65 23.51 -14.39
C ALA A 510 -9.30 22.51 -15.50
N ALA A 511 -9.76 21.26 -15.36
CA ALA A 511 -9.56 20.25 -16.37
C ALA A 511 -10.48 20.47 -17.59
N ARG A 512 -9.99 20.05 -18.75
CA ARG A 512 -10.67 20.15 -20.03
C ARG A 512 -11.27 18.81 -20.42
N VAL A 513 -12.50 18.82 -20.93
CA VAL A 513 -13.21 17.61 -21.37
C VAL A 513 -13.36 17.62 -22.88
N GLN A 514 -13.07 16.51 -23.51
CA GLN A 514 -13.32 16.24 -24.93
C GLN A 514 -14.10 14.93 -25.07
N VAL A 515 -14.99 14.87 -26.05
CA VAL A 515 -15.67 13.65 -26.48
C VAL A 515 -15.49 13.50 -27.97
N ASP A 516 -14.94 12.38 -28.43
CA ASP A 516 -14.58 12.10 -29.84
C ASP A 516 -13.69 13.20 -30.45
N GLY A 517 -12.68 13.63 -29.66
CA GLY A 517 -11.77 14.72 -30.05
C GLY A 517 -12.39 16.12 -30.02
N LYS A 518 -13.70 16.25 -29.81
CA LYS A 518 -14.40 17.54 -29.80
C LYS A 518 -14.47 18.09 -28.37
N LYS A 519 -13.96 19.31 -28.19
CA LYS A 519 -14.04 20.03 -26.92
C LYS A 519 -15.48 20.20 -26.47
N ARG A 520 -15.76 19.94 -25.20
CA ARG A 520 -17.05 20.20 -24.58
C ARG A 520 -17.01 21.48 -23.77
N ASN A 521 -18.13 22.19 -23.71
CA ASN A 521 -18.29 23.35 -22.84
C ASN A 521 -18.58 22.89 -21.40
N LEU A 522 -17.68 22.03 -20.91
CA LEU A 522 -17.72 21.48 -19.56
C LEU A 522 -16.38 21.78 -18.90
N ARG A 523 -16.43 22.57 -17.83
CA ARG A 523 -15.29 22.94 -17.03
C ARG A 523 -15.32 22.15 -15.74
N LEU A 524 -14.30 21.33 -15.49
CA LEU A 524 -14.15 20.63 -14.22
C LEU A 524 -13.21 21.43 -13.33
N ASN A 525 -13.77 22.09 -12.32
CA ASN A 525 -12.96 22.81 -11.36
C ASN A 525 -12.25 21.83 -10.41
N LEU A 526 -11.01 22.15 -10.05
CA LEU A 526 -10.28 21.42 -9.03
C LEU A 526 -11.01 21.59 -7.68
N LYS A 527 -11.45 20.48 -7.09
CA LYS A 527 -12.24 20.51 -5.84
C LYS A 527 -11.36 20.74 -4.61
N ARG A 528 -10.14 20.22 -4.62
CA ARG A 528 -9.15 20.40 -3.55
C ARG A 528 -7.72 20.31 -4.10
N PRO A 529 -6.73 20.89 -3.42
CA PRO A 529 -5.33 20.78 -3.82
C PRO A 529 -4.79 19.37 -3.58
N THR A 530 -3.73 19.02 -4.32
CA THR A 530 -2.92 17.84 -4.06
C THR A 530 -1.44 18.22 -4.12
N LEU A 531 -0.61 17.58 -3.31
CA LEU A 531 0.83 17.85 -3.27
C LEU A 531 1.59 17.13 -4.39
N HIS A 532 1.14 15.93 -4.77
CA HIS A 532 1.89 15.06 -5.67
C HIS A 532 1.26 14.96 -7.07
N GLY A 533 -0.06 15.09 -7.19
CA GLY A 533 -0.77 14.94 -8.45
C GLY A 533 -1.84 13.87 -8.41
N ILE A 534 -2.36 13.52 -9.57
CA ILE A 534 -3.45 12.55 -9.76
C ILE A 534 -2.84 11.21 -10.14
N SER A 535 -3.32 10.13 -9.51
CA SER A 535 -2.84 8.75 -9.73
C SER A 535 -3.95 7.71 -9.81
N TYR A 536 -5.23 8.12 -9.75
CA TYR A 536 -6.37 7.22 -9.77
C TYR A 536 -7.50 7.71 -10.65
N ALA A 537 -8.11 6.76 -11.36
CA ALA A 537 -9.44 6.89 -11.95
C ALA A 537 -10.42 6.00 -11.16
N HIS A 538 -11.56 6.54 -10.80
CA HIS A 538 -12.60 5.86 -10.05
C HIS A 538 -13.93 6.07 -10.76
N PHE A 539 -14.43 5.03 -11.40
CA PHE A 539 -15.78 4.99 -11.94
C PHE A 539 -16.75 4.60 -10.83
N MET A 540 -17.88 5.29 -10.72
CA MET A 540 -18.84 5.09 -9.65
C MET A 540 -20.27 5.17 -10.18
N ALA A 541 -21.10 4.16 -9.92
CA ALA A 541 -22.53 4.16 -10.18
C ALA A 541 -23.28 4.21 -8.85
N CYS A 542 -23.98 5.31 -8.61
CA CYS A 542 -24.81 5.55 -7.44
C CYS A 542 -26.26 5.11 -7.70
N PRO A 543 -27.07 4.86 -6.64
CA PRO A 543 -28.47 4.53 -6.78
C PRO A 543 -29.26 5.60 -7.56
N ALA A 544 -30.14 5.15 -8.44
CA ALA A 544 -31.12 5.96 -9.18
C ALA A 544 -32.32 5.07 -9.52
N ASP A 545 -33.48 5.69 -9.81
CA ASP A 545 -34.74 4.96 -10.03
C ASP A 545 -34.65 4.00 -11.23
N GLU A 546 -34.14 4.49 -12.35
CA GLU A 546 -33.86 3.65 -13.54
C GLU A 546 -32.44 3.95 -14.00
N ASN A 547 -31.55 3.00 -13.80
CA ASN A 547 -30.15 3.15 -14.22
C ASN A 547 -29.65 1.87 -14.86
N PRO A 548 -29.60 1.79 -16.21
CA PRO A 548 -29.08 0.61 -16.91
C PRO A 548 -27.59 0.41 -16.73
N GLY A 549 -26.87 1.40 -16.13
CA GLY A 549 -25.43 1.39 -16.00
C GLY A 549 -24.69 1.89 -17.24
N ILE A 550 -23.39 1.74 -17.25
CA ILE A 550 -22.52 2.08 -18.37
C ILE A 550 -21.55 0.94 -18.67
N TYR A 551 -20.92 1.02 -19.85
CA TYR A 551 -19.85 0.10 -20.24
C TYR A 551 -18.57 0.89 -20.49
N VAL A 552 -17.43 0.32 -20.09
CA VAL A 552 -16.09 0.85 -20.34
C VAL A 552 -15.29 -0.19 -21.10
N GLU A 553 -14.76 0.19 -22.27
CA GLU A 553 -14.02 -0.71 -23.14
C GLU A 553 -12.52 -0.70 -22.86
N TRP A 554 -11.97 0.46 -22.58
CA TRP A 554 -10.56 0.62 -22.22
C TRP A 554 -10.34 1.96 -21.49
N VAL A 555 -9.23 2.03 -20.80
CA VAL A 555 -8.73 3.25 -20.14
C VAL A 555 -7.26 3.47 -20.47
N LYS A 556 -6.86 4.74 -20.55
CA LYS A 556 -5.47 5.15 -20.70
C LYS A 556 -5.22 6.42 -19.89
N ALA A 557 -4.13 6.45 -19.13
CA ALA A 557 -3.59 7.65 -18.52
C ALA A 557 -2.20 7.91 -19.10
N SER A 558 -1.89 9.17 -19.43
CA SER A 558 -0.59 9.56 -19.97
C SER A 558 -0.24 11.00 -19.59
N LYS A 559 1.08 11.25 -19.43
CA LYS A 559 1.65 12.58 -19.18
C LYS A 559 1.56 13.48 -20.41
#